data_f18eba6e285263e0781018b6c1a8a14a
#
_entry.id   f18eba6e285263e0781018b6c1a8a14a
#
_cell.length_a   1.000
_cell.length_b   1.000
_cell.length_c   1.000
_cell.angle_alpha   90.00
_cell.angle_beta   90.00
_cell.angle_gamma   90.00
#
_symmetry.space_group_name_H-M   'P 1'
#
loop_
_entity.id
_entity.type
_entity.pdbx_description
1 polymer ?
#
loop_
_entity_poly.entity_id
_entity_poly.type
_entity_poly.pdbx_seq_one_letter_code
_entity_poly.pdbx_strand_id
1 'polypeptide(L)'
;MQLGIHYMNFTQPGIGPEKMGPLLRETAIAAEGIGSSWFTMMDHYFQMEQFATAHDPMLEGYTSLGFVAAVTKRMQLGLMVTGVTYRHPGLLAKIITTLDVLSEGRAFLGIGAAWYEREHQALGVPYPELKERFERLEETLQIAQQMWSDDEGSYAGAHYQLAETINVPAVVQKPRPPILIGGGGEKKTLRLVAQYADACNLFASDAATVGHKIEVLKRHCDEIGRDFSEIKITMMGAAPKAAADPDGFLRDMEAYAALGVSLVELANIGPDPVAAVRQLEPLVPRLAAIGA
;
A
#
# COMPACT_ATOMS: atom_id res chain seq x y z
N MET A 1 -9.34 -10.84 -11.67
CA MET A 1 -8.32 -10.33 -10.71
C MET A 1 -7.51 -9.20 -11.33
N GLN A 2 -7.11 -8.17 -10.56
CA GLN A 2 -6.31 -7.04 -11.03
C GLN A 2 -4.82 -7.25 -10.76
N LEU A 3 -3.97 -6.61 -11.57
CA LEU A 3 -2.52 -6.54 -11.37
C LEU A 3 -2.14 -5.17 -10.79
N GLY A 4 -1.26 -5.15 -9.79
CA GLY A 4 -0.54 -3.97 -9.30
C GLY A 4 0.97 -4.17 -9.43
N ILE A 5 1.72 -3.08 -9.49
CA ILE A 5 3.18 -3.05 -9.44
C ILE A 5 3.64 -2.42 -8.13
N HIS A 6 4.46 -3.16 -7.38
CA HIS A 6 5.12 -2.67 -6.16
C HIS A 6 6.59 -2.38 -6.45
N TYR A 7 6.93 -1.10 -6.53
CA TYR A 7 8.30 -0.65 -6.81
C TYR A 7 9.08 -0.49 -5.49
N MET A 8 10.02 -1.37 -5.24
CA MET A 8 10.75 -1.44 -3.98
C MET A 8 12.27 -1.40 -4.14
N ASN A 9 12.81 -1.72 -5.31
CA ASN A 9 14.24 -1.83 -5.54
C ASN A 9 14.76 -0.62 -6.31
N PHE A 10 15.66 0.15 -5.73
CA PHE A 10 16.34 1.30 -6.33
C PHE A 10 17.80 1.00 -6.68
N THR A 11 18.27 -0.23 -6.40
CA THR A 11 19.64 -0.67 -6.69
C THR A 11 19.69 -1.34 -8.05
N GLN A 12 20.02 -0.60 -9.09
CA GLN A 12 20.20 -1.12 -10.44
C GLN A 12 21.65 -0.91 -10.89
N PRO A 13 22.27 -1.88 -11.59
CA PRO A 13 23.65 -1.76 -12.08
C PRO A 13 23.85 -0.53 -12.97
N GLY A 14 24.84 0.30 -12.64
CA GLY A 14 25.18 1.48 -13.42
C GLY A 14 24.19 2.66 -13.34
N ILE A 15 23.25 2.62 -12.41
CA ILE A 15 22.31 3.72 -12.14
C ILE A 15 22.80 4.52 -10.94
N GLY A 16 23.27 5.74 -11.20
CA GLY A 16 23.56 6.73 -10.17
C GLY A 16 22.32 7.55 -9.80
N PRO A 17 22.42 8.41 -8.77
CA PRO A 17 21.28 9.21 -8.28
C PRO A 17 20.60 10.03 -9.38
N GLU A 18 21.35 10.55 -10.36
CA GLU A 18 20.87 11.36 -11.47
C GLU A 18 19.96 10.61 -12.46
N LYS A 19 20.03 9.27 -12.45
CA LYS A 19 19.22 8.39 -13.33
C LYS A 19 18.03 7.75 -12.63
N MET A 20 17.96 7.81 -11.30
CA MET A 20 16.87 7.19 -10.54
C MET A 20 15.50 7.78 -10.87
N GLY A 21 15.40 9.10 -10.94
CA GLY A 21 14.15 9.77 -11.31
C GLY A 21 13.67 9.40 -12.72
N PRO A 22 14.51 9.53 -13.78
CA PRO A 22 14.17 9.03 -15.11
C PRO A 22 13.72 7.58 -15.13
N LEU A 23 14.42 6.67 -14.44
CA LEU A 23 14.09 5.25 -14.40
C LEU A 23 12.75 4.97 -13.69
N LEU A 24 12.49 5.63 -12.56
CA LEU A 24 11.20 5.55 -11.86
C LEU A 24 10.06 6.02 -12.76
N ARG A 25 10.23 7.14 -13.47
CA ARG A 25 9.26 7.65 -14.45
C ARG A 25 8.96 6.63 -15.53
N GLU A 26 9.99 6.09 -16.17
CA GLU A 26 9.84 5.12 -17.27
C GLU A 26 9.18 3.83 -16.79
N THR A 27 9.52 3.39 -15.59
CA THR A 27 8.89 2.20 -14.97
C THR A 27 7.40 2.44 -14.68
N ALA A 28 7.05 3.60 -14.13
CA ALA A 28 5.65 3.95 -13.85
C ALA A 28 4.83 4.07 -15.14
N ILE A 29 5.38 4.69 -16.19
CA ILE A 29 4.75 4.76 -17.51
C ILE A 29 4.58 3.35 -18.11
N ALA A 30 5.58 2.49 -17.99
CA ALA A 30 5.48 1.11 -18.46
C ALA A 30 4.41 0.33 -17.70
N ALA A 31 4.34 0.47 -16.37
CA ALA A 31 3.31 -0.15 -15.53
C ALA A 31 1.90 0.28 -15.95
N GLU A 32 1.68 1.56 -16.16
CA GLU A 32 0.42 2.05 -16.68
C GLU A 32 0.13 1.58 -18.11
N GLY A 33 1.17 1.48 -18.93
CA GLY A 33 1.10 1.02 -20.34
C GLY A 33 0.61 -0.41 -20.45
N ILE A 34 1.05 -1.31 -19.58
CA ILE A 34 0.60 -2.71 -19.55
C ILE A 34 -0.80 -2.90 -18.94
N GLY A 35 -1.40 -1.86 -18.36
CA GLY A 35 -2.71 -1.93 -17.72
C GLY A 35 -2.67 -2.27 -16.23
N SER A 36 -1.55 -1.99 -15.53
CA SER A 36 -1.52 -2.08 -14.06
C SER A 36 -2.59 -1.19 -13.45
N SER A 37 -3.30 -1.70 -12.44
CA SER A 37 -4.33 -0.96 -11.71
C SER A 37 -3.75 -0.12 -10.57
N TRP A 38 -2.65 -0.57 -9.95
CA TRP A 38 -2.00 0.08 -8.84
C TRP A 38 -0.50 0.21 -9.08
N PHE A 39 0.07 1.33 -8.59
CA PHE A 39 1.51 1.50 -8.46
C PHE A 39 1.81 1.90 -7.02
N THR A 40 2.54 1.06 -6.33
CA THR A 40 2.85 1.25 -4.91
C THR A 40 4.35 1.25 -4.66
N MET A 41 4.75 1.85 -3.54
CA MET A 41 6.12 1.90 -3.07
C MET A 41 6.18 1.58 -1.58
N MET A 42 7.38 1.27 -1.07
CA MET A 42 7.61 1.10 0.36
C MET A 42 7.65 2.46 1.08
N ASP A 43 7.34 2.46 2.38
CA ASP A 43 7.58 3.59 3.28
C ASP A 43 8.81 3.30 4.16
N HIS A 44 9.97 3.28 3.52
CA HIS A 44 11.25 3.08 4.17
C HIS A 44 12.23 4.20 3.79
N TYR A 45 13.21 4.47 4.64
CA TYR A 45 14.29 5.44 4.43
C TYR A 45 15.62 4.74 4.18
N PHE A 46 15.72 3.45 4.58
CA PHE A 46 16.81 2.55 4.29
C PHE A 46 16.30 1.33 3.54
N GLN A 47 17.14 0.70 2.74
CA GLN A 47 16.83 -0.63 2.23
C GLN A 47 16.86 -1.65 3.37
N MET A 48 15.99 -2.66 3.27
CA MET A 48 15.87 -3.71 4.27
C MET A 48 16.90 -4.80 4.04
N GLU A 49 17.54 -5.28 5.12
CA GLU A 49 18.58 -6.31 5.07
C GLU A 49 18.11 -7.65 4.49
N GLN A 50 16.80 -7.88 4.37
CA GLN A 50 16.21 -9.05 3.72
C GLN A 50 16.39 -9.04 2.19
N PHE A 51 16.57 -7.86 1.58
CA PHE A 51 16.63 -7.68 0.14
C PHE A 51 17.90 -6.99 -0.34
N ALA A 52 18.49 -6.12 0.47
CA ALA A 52 19.62 -5.28 0.13
C ALA A 52 20.40 -4.89 1.40
N THR A 53 21.16 -3.81 1.39
CA THR A 53 21.80 -3.24 2.57
C THR A 53 21.25 -1.85 2.88
N ALA A 54 21.38 -1.38 4.13
CA ALA A 54 20.94 -0.04 4.51
C ALA A 54 21.70 1.10 3.78
N HIS A 55 22.80 0.79 3.09
CA HIS A 55 23.57 1.73 2.25
C HIS A 55 23.12 1.73 0.80
N ASP A 56 22.23 0.85 0.41
CA ASP A 56 21.65 0.85 -0.93
C ASP A 56 20.61 1.96 -1.06
N PRO A 57 20.43 2.52 -2.27
CA PRO A 57 19.51 3.62 -2.48
C PRO A 57 18.08 3.33 -2.06
N MET A 58 17.46 4.31 -1.41
CA MET A 58 16.04 4.34 -1.07
C MET A 58 15.51 5.76 -1.23
N LEU A 59 14.46 5.95 -2.04
CA LEU A 59 13.78 7.23 -2.18
C LEU A 59 12.60 7.32 -1.22
N GLU A 60 12.36 8.51 -0.68
CA GLU A 60 11.22 8.76 0.20
C GLU A 60 9.89 8.53 -0.56
N GLY A 61 8.98 7.78 0.06
CA GLY A 61 7.83 7.22 -0.61
C GLY A 61 6.84 8.24 -1.17
N TYR A 62 6.38 9.20 -0.36
CA TYR A 62 5.36 10.15 -0.82
C TYR A 62 5.88 11.20 -1.79
N THR A 63 7.14 11.64 -1.63
CA THR A 63 7.81 12.49 -2.61
C THR A 63 7.90 11.79 -3.97
N SER A 64 8.25 10.51 -3.96
CA SER A 64 8.31 9.68 -5.16
C SER A 64 6.93 9.45 -5.78
N LEU A 65 5.89 9.21 -4.98
CA LEU A 65 4.52 9.06 -5.48
C LEU A 65 3.97 10.36 -6.10
N GLY A 66 4.33 11.53 -5.56
CA GLY A 66 4.00 12.81 -6.19
C GLY A 66 4.63 12.95 -7.57
N PHE A 67 5.89 12.51 -7.72
CA PHE A 67 6.56 12.48 -9.02
C PHE A 67 5.88 11.48 -9.99
N VAL A 68 5.50 10.28 -9.52
CA VAL A 68 4.77 9.29 -10.32
C VAL A 68 3.38 9.79 -10.72
N ALA A 69 2.69 10.50 -9.84
CA ALA A 69 1.37 11.08 -10.12
C ALA A 69 1.39 12.03 -11.32
N ALA A 70 2.48 12.81 -11.48
CA ALA A 70 2.63 13.76 -12.58
C ALA A 70 2.80 13.10 -13.96
N VAL A 71 3.23 11.83 -14.01
CA VAL A 71 3.57 11.13 -15.26
C VAL A 71 2.64 9.96 -15.59
N THR A 72 1.62 9.73 -14.76
CA THR A 72 0.58 8.70 -14.92
C THR A 72 -0.82 9.28 -14.86
N LYS A 73 -1.85 8.55 -15.32
CA LYS A 73 -3.23 9.07 -15.43
C LYS A 73 -4.32 8.15 -14.88
N ARG A 74 -4.05 6.86 -14.69
CA ARG A 74 -5.08 5.85 -14.41
C ARG A 74 -4.83 5.03 -13.15
N MET A 75 -3.57 4.64 -12.89
CA MET A 75 -3.23 3.80 -11.74
C MET A 75 -3.53 4.49 -10.42
N GLN A 76 -4.08 3.76 -9.47
CA GLN A 76 -4.13 4.20 -8.09
C GLN A 76 -2.72 4.19 -7.48
N LEU A 77 -2.45 5.16 -6.61
CA LEU A 77 -1.14 5.45 -6.04
C LEU A 77 -1.18 5.45 -4.52
N GLY A 78 -0.31 4.72 -3.87
CA GLY A 78 -0.20 4.69 -2.43
C GLY A 78 1.06 3.98 -1.95
N LEU A 79 1.32 4.05 -0.66
CA LEU A 79 2.39 3.25 -0.06
C LEU A 79 1.85 1.90 0.41
N MET A 80 2.66 0.86 0.26
CA MET A 80 2.38 -0.50 0.74
C MET A 80 3.46 -0.92 1.75
N VAL A 81 3.33 -0.48 3.00
CA VAL A 81 2.35 0.43 3.58
C VAL A 81 3.07 1.51 4.38
N THR A 82 2.42 2.66 4.60
CA THR A 82 2.91 3.72 5.49
C THR A 82 3.15 3.18 6.89
N GLY A 83 4.32 3.42 7.44
CA GLY A 83 4.58 3.18 8.86
C GLY A 83 3.96 4.26 9.73
N VAL A 84 3.03 3.88 10.60
CA VAL A 84 2.27 4.84 11.44
C VAL A 84 3.17 5.73 12.31
N THR A 85 4.38 5.30 12.59
CA THR A 85 5.34 6.00 13.46
C THR A 85 6.14 7.10 12.77
N TYR A 86 6.17 7.12 11.42
CA TYR A 86 7.04 8.04 10.69
C TYR A 86 6.47 9.46 10.55
N ARG A 87 5.16 9.63 10.63
CA ARG A 87 4.51 10.93 10.42
C ARG A 87 3.42 11.18 11.44
N HIS A 88 3.31 12.43 11.89
CA HIS A 88 2.14 12.86 12.68
C HIS A 88 0.86 12.68 11.83
N PRO A 89 -0.25 12.14 12.40
CA PRO A 89 -1.45 11.79 11.64
C PRO A 89 -2.08 12.96 10.87
N GLY A 90 -2.11 14.16 11.45
CA GLY A 90 -2.62 15.34 10.76
C GLY A 90 -1.78 15.71 9.52
N LEU A 91 -0.44 15.55 9.61
CA LEU A 91 0.44 15.76 8.45
C LEU A 91 0.25 14.65 7.42
N LEU A 92 0.10 13.41 7.86
CA LEU A 92 -0.14 12.28 6.96
C LEU A 92 -1.46 12.44 6.18
N ALA A 93 -2.56 12.77 6.85
CA ALA A 93 -3.84 13.04 6.19
C ALA A 93 -3.71 14.16 5.15
N LYS A 94 -2.94 15.21 5.46
CA LYS A 94 -2.65 16.30 4.51
C LYS A 94 -1.80 15.86 3.32
N ILE A 95 -0.82 14.99 3.53
CA ILE A 95 0.01 14.42 2.46
C ILE A 95 -0.87 13.60 1.50
N ILE A 96 -1.72 12.73 2.02
CA ILE A 96 -2.65 11.93 1.20
C ILE A 96 -3.62 12.83 0.43
N THR A 97 -4.19 13.84 1.09
CA THR A 97 -5.05 14.84 0.42
C THR A 97 -4.32 15.52 -0.73
N THR A 98 -3.06 15.91 -0.51
CA THR A 98 -2.25 16.55 -1.54
C THR A 98 -1.99 15.62 -2.72
N LEU A 99 -1.63 14.36 -2.44
CA LEU A 99 -1.46 13.33 -3.48
C LEU A 99 -2.76 13.08 -4.24
N ASP A 100 -3.91 13.05 -3.54
CA ASP A 100 -5.22 12.87 -4.14
C ASP A 100 -5.55 14.00 -5.12
N VAL A 101 -5.34 15.25 -4.71
CA VAL A 101 -5.55 16.43 -5.56
C VAL A 101 -4.63 16.42 -6.77
N LEU A 102 -3.31 16.20 -6.56
CA LEU A 102 -2.32 16.21 -7.64
C LEU A 102 -2.46 15.04 -8.61
N SER A 103 -3.00 13.93 -8.15
CA SER A 103 -3.26 12.75 -8.99
C SER A 103 -4.67 12.73 -9.59
N GLU A 104 -5.49 13.76 -9.37
CA GLU A 104 -6.88 13.82 -9.86
C GLU A 104 -7.75 12.67 -9.33
N GLY A 105 -7.64 12.37 -8.01
CA GLY A 105 -8.47 11.37 -7.34
C GLY A 105 -7.98 9.93 -7.46
N ARG A 106 -6.65 9.70 -7.44
CA ARG A 106 -6.05 8.36 -7.54
C ARG A 106 -5.27 7.92 -6.31
N ALA A 107 -5.19 8.75 -5.26
CA ALA A 107 -4.48 8.38 -4.04
C ALA A 107 -5.26 7.38 -3.20
N PHE A 108 -4.55 6.55 -2.45
CA PHE A 108 -5.07 5.79 -1.32
C PHE A 108 -4.10 5.83 -0.14
N LEU A 109 -4.61 5.68 1.07
CA LEU A 109 -3.80 5.53 2.28
C LEU A 109 -3.58 4.04 2.55
N GLY A 110 -2.41 3.51 2.19
CA GLY A 110 -1.96 2.21 2.70
C GLY A 110 -1.19 2.42 4.00
N ILE A 111 -1.59 1.76 5.11
CA ILE A 111 -1.00 2.00 6.43
C ILE A 111 -0.85 0.71 7.24
N GLY A 112 0.13 0.68 8.15
CA GLY A 112 0.39 -0.41 9.08
C GLY A 112 1.11 0.07 10.34
N ALA A 113 1.28 -0.86 11.30
CA ALA A 113 1.82 -0.57 12.63
C ALA A 113 3.34 -0.35 12.67
N ALA A 114 4.04 -0.27 11.54
CA ALA A 114 5.48 -0.24 11.39
C ALA A 114 6.19 -1.48 11.97
N TRP A 115 7.44 -1.73 11.58
CA TRP A 115 8.17 -2.92 12.04
C TRP A 115 9.70 -2.75 12.02
N TYR A 116 10.26 -1.86 11.19
CA TYR A 116 11.70 -1.77 10.97
C TYR A 116 12.36 -0.82 11.99
N GLU A 117 12.69 -1.38 13.14
CA GLU A 117 13.22 -0.65 14.30
C GLU A 117 14.54 0.08 14.01
N ARG A 118 15.44 -0.53 13.21
CA ARG A 118 16.74 0.06 12.86
C ARG A 118 16.63 1.46 12.26
N GLU A 119 15.69 1.66 11.36
CA GLU A 119 15.41 2.95 10.72
C GLU A 119 15.01 4.01 11.75
N HIS A 120 14.10 3.64 12.66
CA HIS A 120 13.63 4.53 13.71
C HIS A 120 14.78 4.98 14.61
N GLN A 121 15.60 4.03 15.09
CA GLN A 121 16.75 4.33 15.93
C GLN A 121 17.77 5.20 15.20
N ALA A 122 18.10 4.89 13.96
CA ALA A 122 19.11 5.60 13.19
C ALA A 122 18.69 7.05 12.84
N LEU A 123 17.41 7.28 12.60
CA LEU A 123 16.88 8.61 12.23
C LEU A 123 16.29 9.38 13.42
N GLY A 124 16.35 8.81 14.64
CA GLY A 124 15.80 9.45 15.83
C GLY A 124 14.27 9.52 15.86
N VAL A 125 13.60 8.66 15.11
CA VAL A 125 12.14 8.55 15.10
C VAL A 125 11.71 7.64 16.26
N PRO A 126 10.72 8.02 17.09
CA PRO A 126 10.24 7.17 18.18
C PRO A 126 9.75 5.80 17.67
N TYR A 127 10.14 4.73 18.36
CA TYR A 127 9.68 3.37 18.10
C TYR A 127 9.06 2.79 19.38
N PRO A 128 7.80 3.12 19.65
CA PRO A 128 7.12 2.64 20.84
C PRO A 128 6.80 1.14 20.76
N GLU A 129 6.42 0.58 21.90
CA GLU A 129 6.01 -0.81 22.01
C GLU A 129 4.83 -1.13 21.04
N LEU A 130 4.75 -2.40 20.62
CA LEU A 130 3.77 -2.84 19.64
C LEU A 130 2.31 -2.48 20.02
N LYS A 131 2.00 -2.50 21.32
CA LYS A 131 0.68 -2.11 21.82
C LYS A 131 0.37 -0.67 21.46
N GLU A 132 1.27 0.24 21.77
CA GLU A 132 1.12 1.68 21.50
C GLU A 132 1.10 1.97 19.99
N ARG A 133 1.90 1.27 19.18
CA ARG A 133 1.87 1.44 17.72
C ARG A 133 0.50 1.11 17.14
N PHE A 134 -0.21 0.11 17.67
CA PHE A 134 -1.58 -0.20 17.26
C PHE A 134 -2.60 0.83 17.77
N GLU A 135 -2.42 1.38 18.95
CA GLU A 135 -3.25 2.48 19.48
C GLU A 135 -3.08 3.73 18.61
N ARG A 136 -1.83 4.09 18.27
CA ARG A 136 -1.52 5.18 17.34
C ARG A 136 -2.08 4.93 15.94
N LEU A 137 -2.06 3.68 15.46
CA LEU A 137 -2.65 3.32 14.18
C LEU A 137 -4.17 3.57 14.17
N GLU A 138 -4.86 3.15 15.23
CA GLU A 138 -6.31 3.38 15.34
C GLU A 138 -6.64 4.87 15.41
N GLU A 139 -5.93 5.65 16.23
CA GLU A 139 -6.12 7.12 16.29
C GLU A 139 -5.77 7.80 14.95
N THR A 140 -4.74 7.34 14.25
CA THR A 140 -4.39 7.87 12.92
C THR A 140 -5.52 7.65 11.90
N LEU A 141 -6.16 6.49 11.94
CA LEU A 141 -7.31 6.19 11.07
C LEU A 141 -8.51 7.09 11.39
N GLN A 142 -8.79 7.32 12.69
CA GLN A 142 -9.85 8.22 13.14
C GLN A 142 -9.58 9.66 12.71
N ILE A 143 -8.37 10.16 12.94
CA ILE A 143 -7.95 11.51 12.55
C ILE A 143 -8.05 11.68 11.03
N ALA A 144 -7.60 10.71 10.24
CA ALA A 144 -7.68 10.76 8.79
C ALA A 144 -9.14 10.84 8.31
N GLN A 145 -10.03 10.02 8.88
CA GLN A 145 -11.45 10.06 8.56
C GLN A 145 -12.09 11.40 8.93
N GLN A 146 -11.78 11.96 10.10
CA GLN A 146 -12.29 13.28 10.52
C GLN A 146 -11.78 14.38 9.59
N MET A 147 -10.47 14.42 9.27
CA MET A 147 -9.88 15.41 8.37
C MET A 147 -10.41 15.32 6.92
N TRP A 148 -10.98 14.19 6.52
CA TRP A 148 -11.61 14.01 5.20
C TRP A 148 -13.13 14.16 5.23
N SER A 149 -13.70 14.51 6.39
CA SER A 149 -15.12 14.82 6.57
C SER A 149 -15.36 16.32 6.66
N ASP A 150 -16.60 16.71 6.94
CA ASP A 150 -16.98 18.09 7.21
C ASP A 150 -16.77 18.51 8.69
N ASP A 151 -16.25 17.61 9.54
CA ASP A 151 -15.92 17.90 10.94
C ASP A 151 -14.52 18.49 11.05
N GLU A 152 -14.44 19.80 11.27
CA GLU A 152 -13.19 20.54 11.48
C GLU A 152 -12.85 20.74 12.98
N GLY A 153 -13.59 20.09 13.87
CA GLY A 153 -13.41 20.21 15.31
C GLY A 153 -12.09 19.64 15.83
N SER A 154 -11.95 19.66 17.14
CA SER A 154 -10.78 19.09 17.79
C SER A 154 -10.83 17.55 17.80
N TYR A 155 -9.66 16.92 17.81
CA TYR A 155 -9.50 15.49 18.11
C TYR A 155 -8.72 15.34 19.42
N ALA A 156 -9.21 14.50 20.34
CA ALA A 156 -8.60 14.24 21.63
C ALA A 156 -8.48 12.73 21.89
N GLY A 157 -7.36 12.16 21.45
CA GLY A 157 -7.00 10.76 21.67
C GLY A 157 -6.07 10.56 22.86
N ALA A 158 -5.61 9.35 23.09
CA ALA A 158 -4.61 9.03 24.10
C ALA A 158 -3.20 9.47 23.69
N HIS A 159 -2.90 9.40 22.39
CA HIS A 159 -1.57 9.66 21.83
C HIS A 159 -1.50 10.94 21.00
N TYR A 160 -2.63 11.41 20.46
CA TYR A 160 -2.69 12.58 19.60
C TYR A 160 -3.76 13.57 20.05
N GLN A 161 -3.39 14.86 20.01
CA GLN A 161 -4.27 15.98 20.34
C GLN A 161 -4.19 16.98 19.20
N LEU A 162 -5.29 17.22 18.50
CA LEU A 162 -5.40 18.23 17.45
C LEU A 162 -6.42 19.27 17.89
N ALA A 163 -6.06 20.53 17.84
CA ALA A 163 -6.97 21.62 18.18
C ALA A 163 -8.06 21.80 17.12
N GLU A 164 -7.71 21.57 15.87
CA GLU A 164 -8.58 21.66 14.69
C GLU A 164 -8.15 20.62 13.65
N THR A 165 -9.10 20.11 12.88
CA THR A 165 -8.84 19.12 11.79
C THR A 165 -9.10 19.70 10.41
N ILE A 166 -8.88 20.99 10.23
CA ILE A 166 -9.03 21.72 8.96
C ILE A 166 -8.14 21.10 7.86
N ASN A 167 -8.75 20.71 6.74
CA ASN A 167 -8.06 20.10 5.61
C ASN A 167 -8.51 20.68 4.26
N VAL A 168 -7.99 21.86 3.91
CA VAL A 168 -8.28 22.58 2.67
C VAL A 168 -7.02 22.59 1.78
N PRO A 169 -7.11 22.25 0.46
CA PRO A 169 -8.31 21.83 -0.25
C PRO A 169 -8.86 20.51 0.27
N ALA A 170 -10.14 20.25 0.04
CA ALA A 170 -10.74 18.94 0.30
C ALA A 170 -10.21 17.89 -0.69
N VAL A 171 -10.38 16.60 -0.35
CA VAL A 171 -10.06 15.47 -1.24
C VAL A 171 -10.97 15.45 -2.48
N VAL A 172 -10.43 14.97 -3.59
CA VAL A 172 -11.17 14.81 -4.87
C VAL A 172 -12.10 13.61 -4.79
N GLN A 173 -11.61 12.50 -4.26
CA GLN A 173 -12.38 11.26 -4.11
C GLN A 173 -13.51 11.41 -3.09
N LYS A 174 -14.64 10.77 -3.35
CA LYS A 174 -15.81 10.77 -2.44
C LYS A 174 -16.17 9.33 -2.06
N PRO A 175 -16.46 9.06 -0.80
CA PRO A 175 -16.48 10.02 0.33
C PRO A 175 -15.08 10.48 0.76
N ARG A 176 -14.02 9.72 0.48
CA ARG A 176 -12.62 9.98 0.82
C ARG A 176 -11.67 9.08 0.02
N PRO A 177 -10.35 9.30 0.02
CA PRO A 177 -9.37 8.35 -0.48
C PRO A 177 -9.54 6.98 0.22
N PRO A 178 -9.47 5.85 -0.52
CA PRO A 178 -9.55 4.53 0.10
C PRO A 178 -8.45 4.31 1.14
N ILE A 179 -8.79 3.56 2.19
CA ILE A 179 -7.85 3.14 3.23
C ILE A 179 -7.54 1.66 3.04
N LEU A 180 -6.27 1.33 2.93
CA LEU A 180 -5.78 -0.04 2.96
C LEU A 180 -4.97 -0.27 4.24
N ILE A 181 -5.26 -1.36 4.96
CA ILE A 181 -4.43 -1.77 6.10
C ILE A 181 -3.66 -3.04 5.72
N GLY A 182 -2.32 -2.98 5.87
CA GLY A 182 -1.44 -4.10 5.58
C GLY A 182 -1.14 -4.94 6.80
N GLY A 183 -1.11 -6.25 6.62
CA GLY A 183 -0.76 -7.22 7.63
C GLY A 183 -1.84 -8.28 7.91
N GLY A 184 -1.45 -9.39 8.51
CA GLY A 184 -2.34 -10.54 8.78
C GLY A 184 -2.55 -10.82 10.27
N GLY A 185 -2.30 -9.86 11.16
CA GLY A 185 -2.48 -10.02 12.61
C GLY A 185 -3.96 -10.17 13.00
N GLU A 186 -4.38 -11.33 13.46
CA GLU A 186 -5.78 -11.69 13.64
C GLU A 186 -6.52 -10.83 14.66
N LYS A 187 -5.87 -10.57 15.81
CA LYS A 187 -6.52 -9.89 16.95
C LYS A 187 -6.61 -8.37 16.80
N LYS A 188 -5.63 -7.75 16.13
CA LYS A 188 -5.54 -6.28 16.03
C LYS A 188 -5.68 -5.82 14.58
N THR A 189 -4.82 -6.31 13.66
CA THR A 189 -4.84 -5.82 12.28
C THR A 189 -6.16 -6.09 11.60
N LEU A 190 -6.64 -7.34 11.60
CA LEU A 190 -7.90 -7.69 10.91
C LEU A 190 -9.13 -7.05 11.58
N ARG A 191 -9.11 -6.80 12.90
CA ARG A 191 -10.13 -6.00 13.57
C ARG A 191 -10.16 -4.56 13.04
N LEU A 192 -8.99 -3.91 12.90
CA LEU A 192 -8.92 -2.56 12.35
C LEU A 192 -9.30 -2.52 10.86
N VAL A 193 -8.97 -3.58 10.10
CA VAL A 193 -9.45 -3.73 8.72
C VAL A 193 -10.98 -3.73 8.69
N ALA A 194 -11.63 -4.58 9.49
CA ALA A 194 -13.08 -4.65 9.56
C ALA A 194 -13.70 -3.29 9.94
N GLN A 195 -13.07 -2.53 10.80
CA GLN A 195 -13.61 -1.29 11.34
C GLN A 195 -13.40 -0.07 10.43
N TYR A 196 -12.26 0.03 9.73
CA TYR A 196 -11.83 1.27 9.07
C TYR A 196 -11.46 1.14 7.59
N ALA A 197 -11.09 -0.06 7.10
CA ALA A 197 -10.44 -0.18 5.80
C ALA A 197 -11.40 -0.50 4.64
N ASP A 198 -11.06 0.00 3.46
CA ASP A 198 -11.69 -0.35 2.18
C ASP A 198 -10.94 -1.50 1.48
N ALA A 199 -9.70 -1.77 1.94
CA ALA A 199 -8.89 -2.86 1.43
C ALA A 199 -7.98 -3.45 2.53
N CYS A 200 -7.61 -4.71 2.35
CA CYS A 200 -6.66 -5.43 3.19
C CYS A 200 -5.57 -6.04 2.31
N ASN A 201 -4.29 -5.84 2.66
CA ASN A 201 -3.20 -6.59 2.03
C ASN A 201 -2.75 -7.71 2.97
N LEU A 202 -2.89 -8.96 2.50
CA LEU A 202 -2.46 -10.15 3.22
C LEU A 202 -1.07 -10.59 2.76
N PHE A 203 -0.14 -10.68 3.71
CA PHE A 203 1.17 -11.30 3.51
C PHE A 203 1.05 -12.78 3.90
N ALA A 204 0.77 -13.63 2.93
CA ALA A 204 0.67 -15.07 3.14
C ALA A 204 1.32 -15.83 1.98
N SER A 205 1.89 -16.98 2.30
CA SER A 205 2.66 -17.80 1.36
C SER A 205 1.85 -18.91 0.70
N ASP A 206 0.62 -19.18 1.18
CA ASP A 206 -0.22 -20.26 0.72
C ASP A 206 -1.72 -19.96 0.87
N ALA A 207 -2.53 -20.61 0.03
CA ALA A 207 -3.97 -20.39 -0.03
C ALA A 207 -4.72 -20.78 1.26
N ALA A 208 -4.23 -21.77 2.01
CA ALA A 208 -4.88 -22.19 3.26
C ALA A 208 -4.75 -21.08 4.33
N THR A 209 -3.56 -20.47 4.46
CA THR A 209 -3.33 -19.34 5.34
C THR A 209 -4.16 -18.13 4.92
N VAL A 210 -4.25 -17.81 3.63
CA VAL A 210 -5.10 -16.71 3.12
C VAL A 210 -6.56 -16.97 3.46
N GLY A 211 -7.06 -18.16 3.19
CA GLY A 211 -8.44 -18.56 3.51
C GLY A 211 -8.75 -18.41 5.01
N HIS A 212 -7.86 -18.89 5.88
CA HIS A 212 -8.00 -18.71 7.32
C HIS A 212 -8.07 -17.23 7.73
N LYS A 213 -7.19 -16.37 7.19
CA LYS A 213 -7.22 -14.91 7.48
C LYS A 213 -8.50 -14.24 7.02
N ILE A 214 -9.01 -14.63 5.85
CA ILE A 214 -10.30 -14.15 5.34
C ILE A 214 -11.46 -14.54 6.27
N GLU A 215 -11.48 -15.78 6.75
CA GLU A 215 -12.52 -16.22 7.70
C GLU A 215 -12.43 -15.48 9.06
N VAL A 216 -11.22 -15.14 9.51
CA VAL A 216 -11.05 -14.29 10.71
C VAL A 216 -11.60 -12.89 10.45
N LEU A 217 -11.29 -12.30 9.28
CA LEU A 217 -11.78 -10.97 8.92
C LEU A 217 -13.31 -10.93 8.79
N LYS A 218 -13.92 -11.95 8.18
CA LYS A 218 -15.39 -12.09 8.12
C LYS A 218 -16.02 -12.07 9.50
N ARG A 219 -15.48 -12.84 10.46
CA ARG A 219 -15.98 -12.81 11.84
C ARG A 219 -15.91 -11.41 12.47
N HIS A 220 -14.80 -10.68 12.27
CA HIS A 220 -14.71 -9.30 12.75
C HIS A 220 -15.73 -8.37 12.09
N CYS A 221 -16.03 -8.57 10.80
CA CYS A 221 -17.09 -7.84 10.13
C CYS A 221 -18.47 -8.17 10.69
N ASP A 222 -18.75 -9.45 10.92
CA ASP A 222 -20.03 -9.92 11.53
C ASP A 222 -20.23 -9.32 12.92
N GLU A 223 -19.18 -9.27 13.76
CA GLU A 223 -19.21 -8.70 15.12
C GLU A 223 -19.66 -7.23 15.14
N ILE A 224 -19.40 -6.47 14.08
CA ILE A 224 -19.74 -5.04 13.98
C ILE A 224 -20.86 -4.74 12.97
N GLY A 225 -21.42 -5.78 12.35
CA GLY A 225 -22.50 -5.64 11.37
C GLY A 225 -22.08 -5.02 10.04
N ARG A 226 -20.81 -5.18 9.64
CA ARG A 226 -20.29 -4.69 8.37
C ARG A 226 -20.34 -5.76 7.28
N ASP A 227 -20.74 -5.39 6.07
CA ASP A 227 -20.66 -6.29 4.91
C ASP A 227 -19.17 -6.51 4.51
N PHE A 228 -18.71 -7.75 4.63
CA PHE A 228 -17.36 -8.15 4.22
C PHE A 228 -17.07 -7.84 2.75
N SER A 229 -18.08 -7.86 1.86
CA SER A 229 -17.91 -7.60 0.43
C SER A 229 -17.44 -6.16 0.10
N GLU A 230 -17.56 -5.23 1.05
CA GLU A 230 -17.02 -3.87 0.92
C GLU A 230 -15.50 -3.81 1.01
N ILE A 231 -14.83 -4.89 1.47
CA ILE A 231 -13.39 -4.92 1.70
C ILE A 231 -12.68 -5.65 0.56
N LYS A 232 -11.89 -4.92 -0.22
CA LYS A 232 -11.04 -5.51 -1.26
C LYS A 232 -9.89 -6.29 -0.61
N ILE A 233 -9.76 -7.58 -0.93
CA ILE A 233 -8.62 -8.38 -0.49
C ILE A 233 -7.53 -8.35 -1.55
N THR A 234 -6.32 -7.96 -1.13
CA THR A 234 -5.13 -7.90 -1.98
C THR A 234 -4.01 -8.74 -1.40
N MET A 235 -3.05 -9.11 -2.23
CA MET A 235 -1.86 -9.83 -1.80
C MET A 235 -0.61 -9.41 -2.57
N MET A 236 0.55 -9.72 -2.00
CA MET A 236 1.84 -9.55 -2.66
C MET A 236 2.25 -10.81 -3.40
N GLY A 237 2.79 -10.65 -4.61
CA GLY A 237 3.40 -11.70 -5.41
C GLY A 237 4.81 -11.31 -5.86
N ALA A 238 5.54 -12.27 -6.44
CA ALA A 238 6.89 -12.05 -6.94
C ALA A 238 6.89 -11.97 -8.48
N ALA A 239 7.29 -10.83 -9.03
CA ALA A 239 7.38 -10.64 -10.49
C ALA A 239 8.30 -11.67 -11.19
N PRO A 240 9.48 -12.03 -10.65
CA PRO A 240 10.32 -13.05 -11.27
C PRO A 240 9.64 -14.43 -11.36
N LYS A 241 8.85 -14.83 -10.35
CA LYS A 241 8.08 -16.08 -10.39
C LYS A 241 7.00 -16.03 -11.47
N ALA A 242 6.26 -14.94 -11.55
CA ALA A 242 5.21 -14.73 -12.54
C ALA A 242 5.76 -14.71 -13.98
N ALA A 243 6.95 -14.15 -14.19
CA ALA A 243 7.60 -14.12 -15.50
C ALA A 243 8.21 -15.47 -15.91
N ALA A 244 8.78 -16.22 -14.94
CA ALA A 244 9.44 -17.50 -15.21
C ALA A 244 8.46 -18.65 -15.47
N ASP A 245 7.32 -18.69 -14.77
CA ASP A 245 6.24 -19.68 -14.94
C ASP A 245 4.87 -18.99 -14.94
N PRO A 246 4.48 -18.36 -16.06
CA PRO A 246 3.19 -17.65 -16.16
C PRO A 246 1.98 -18.56 -15.89
N ASP A 247 1.99 -19.79 -16.36
CA ASP A 247 0.86 -20.71 -16.21
C ASP A 247 0.74 -21.24 -14.78
N GLY A 248 1.87 -21.54 -14.12
CA GLY A 248 1.88 -21.88 -12.69
C GLY A 248 1.43 -20.73 -11.83
N PHE A 249 1.89 -19.51 -12.13
CA PHE A 249 1.45 -18.31 -11.43
C PHE A 249 -0.06 -18.09 -11.57
N LEU A 250 -0.63 -18.24 -12.76
CA LEU A 250 -2.08 -18.04 -12.96
C LEU A 250 -2.92 -19.11 -12.25
N ARG A 251 -2.47 -20.37 -12.19
CA ARG A 251 -3.14 -21.41 -11.38
C ARG A 251 -3.17 -21.04 -9.88
N ASP A 252 -2.05 -20.50 -9.36
CA ASP A 252 -2.02 -19.98 -7.98
C ASP A 252 -3.04 -18.84 -7.80
N MET A 253 -3.13 -17.92 -8.78
CA MET A 253 -4.07 -16.79 -8.74
C MET A 253 -5.52 -17.22 -8.83
N GLU A 254 -5.85 -18.27 -9.57
CA GLU A 254 -7.19 -18.88 -9.60
C GLU A 254 -7.59 -19.38 -8.20
N ALA A 255 -6.66 -20.06 -7.51
CA ALA A 255 -6.91 -20.53 -6.15
C ALA A 255 -7.14 -19.38 -5.16
N TYR A 256 -6.39 -18.29 -5.26
CA TYR A 256 -6.57 -17.09 -4.43
C TYR A 256 -7.85 -16.33 -4.79
N ALA A 257 -8.20 -16.22 -6.06
CA ALA A 257 -9.44 -15.60 -6.49
C ALA A 257 -10.68 -16.32 -5.97
N ALA A 258 -10.63 -17.66 -5.92
CA ALA A 258 -11.69 -18.47 -5.33
C ALA A 258 -11.92 -18.19 -3.84
N LEU A 259 -10.92 -17.65 -3.14
CA LEU A 259 -11.01 -17.18 -1.75
C LEU A 259 -11.47 -15.71 -1.62
N GLY A 260 -11.60 -14.98 -2.73
CA GLY A 260 -12.01 -13.59 -2.75
C GLY A 260 -10.87 -12.57 -2.92
N VAL A 261 -9.63 -13.02 -3.19
CA VAL A 261 -8.54 -12.10 -3.53
C VAL A 261 -8.81 -11.50 -4.90
N SER A 262 -8.80 -10.17 -5.00
CA SER A 262 -9.18 -9.45 -6.21
C SER A 262 -8.04 -8.69 -6.88
N LEU A 263 -6.90 -8.54 -6.19
CA LEU A 263 -5.72 -7.87 -6.72
C LEU A 263 -4.43 -8.51 -6.19
N VAL A 264 -3.47 -8.73 -7.10
CA VAL A 264 -2.10 -9.11 -6.76
C VAL A 264 -1.13 -8.00 -7.14
N GLU A 265 -0.28 -7.58 -6.20
CA GLU A 265 0.82 -6.67 -6.47
C GLU A 265 2.12 -7.44 -6.68
N LEU A 266 2.77 -7.22 -7.81
CA LEU A 266 4.02 -7.89 -8.13
C LEU A 266 5.22 -7.01 -7.73
N ALA A 267 6.02 -7.55 -6.80
CA ALA A 267 7.24 -6.96 -6.28
C ALA A 267 8.50 -7.58 -6.92
N ASN A 268 9.67 -7.05 -6.58
CA ASN A 268 10.97 -7.55 -7.04
C ASN A 268 11.12 -7.52 -8.57
N ILE A 269 10.78 -6.41 -9.18
CA ILE A 269 10.84 -6.21 -10.64
C ILE A 269 12.26 -6.16 -11.25
N GLY A 270 13.25 -6.73 -10.56
CA GLY A 270 14.58 -7.00 -11.09
C GLY A 270 15.48 -5.79 -11.39
N PRO A 271 16.65 -6.02 -12.00
CA PRO A 271 17.64 -4.96 -12.23
C PRO A 271 17.32 -4.03 -13.41
N ASP A 272 16.45 -4.44 -14.34
CA ASP A 272 15.84 -3.59 -15.36
C ASP A 272 14.33 -3.55 -15.13
N PRO A 273 13.84 -2.60 -14.32
CA PRO A 273 12.44 -2.58 -13.91
C PRO A 273 11.49 -2.28 -15.07
N VAL A 274 11.93 -1.52 -16.09
CA VAL A 274 11.11 -1.22 -17.26
C VAL A 274 10.88 -2.47 -18.09
N ALA A 275 11.94 -3.23 -18.40
CA ALA A 275 11.84 -4.48 -19.14
C ALA A 275 11.04 -5.53 -18.36
N ALA A 276 11.30 -5.66 -17.06
CA ALA A 276 10.60 -6.61 -16.19
C ALA A 276 9.09 -6.32 -16.13
N VAL A 277 8.69 -5.04 -16.01
CA VAL A 277 7.28 -4.66 -16.05
C VAL A 277 6.65 -5.01 -17.40
N ARG A 278 7.31 -4.71 -18.51
CA ARG A 278 6.79 -5.05 -19.86
C ARG A 278 6.62 -6.55 -20.06
N GLN A 279 7.48 -7.38 -19.47
CA GLN A 279 7.35 -8.85 -19.52
C GLN A 279 6.05 -9.36 -18.88
N LEU A 280 5.44 -8.58 -17.98
CA LEU A 280 4.17 -8.94 -17.33
C LEU A 280 2.94 -8.61 -18.18
N GLU A 281 3.08 -7.86 -19.29
CA GLU A 281 1.95 -7.44 -20.13
C GLU A 281 1.01 -8.59 -20.53
N PRO A 282 1.52 -9.78 -20.99
CA PRO A 282 0.65 -10.90 -21.36
C PRO A 282 -0.16 -11.49 -20.21
N LEU A 283 0.24 -11.24 -18.95
CA LEU A 283 -0.49 -11.73 -17.78
C LEU A 283 -1.73 -10.89 -17.48
N VAL A 284 -1.74 -9.59 -17.81
CA VAL A 284 -2.82 -8.67 -17.44
C VAL A 284 -4.19 -9.13 -17.93
N PRO A 285 -4.41 -9.43 -19.24
CA PRO A 285 -5.71 -9.91 -19.71
C PRO A 285 -6.08 -11.27 -19.13
N ARG A 286 -5.09 -12.14 -18.88
CA ARG A 286 -5.32 -13.47 -18.31
C ARG A 286 -5.75 -13.37 -16.84
N LEU A 287 -5.11 -12.50 -16.05
CA LEU A 287 -5.54 -12.19 -14.67
C LEU A 287 -6.94 -11.58 -14.65
N ALA A 288 -7.24 -10.65 -15.56
CA ALA A 288 -8.56 -10.03 -15.64
C ALA A 288 -9.68 -11.06 -15.92
N ALA A 289 -9.38 -12.15 -16.60
CA ALA A 289 -10.33 -13.25 -16.82
C ALA A 289 -10.57 -14.14 -15.59
N ILE A 290 -9.70 -14.07 -14.56
CA ILE A 290 -9.86 -14.83 -13.32
C ILE A 290 -10.89 -14.12 -12.43
N GLY A 291 -11.98 -14.82 -12.10
CA GLY A 291 -13.06 -14.31 -11.24
C GLY A 291 -14.02 -13.32 -11.91
N ALA A 292 -14.02 -13.27 -13.27
CA ALA A 292 -14.97 -12.53 -14.09
C ALA A 292 -16.29 -13.28 -14.26
#